data_0bdfbe3efdbbb325f92e6afdad3428f9
#
_entry.id   0bdfbe3efdbbb325f92e6afdad3428f9
#
_cell.length_a   1.000
_cell.length_b   1.000
_cell.length_c   1.000
_cell.angle_alpha   90.00
_cell.angle_beta   90.00
_cell.angle_gamma   90.00
#
_symmetry.space_group_name_H-M   'P 1'
#
loop_
_entity.id
_entity.type
_entity.pdbx_description
1 polymer ?
#
loop_
_entity_poly.entity_id
_entity_poly.type
_entity_poly.pdbx_seq_one_letter_code
_entity_poly.pdbx_strand_id
1 'polypeptide(L)'
;PGHTAKVSFTNALRPGKITIQKVDMYGNNLQGAKFLLEWSEDGSLWWPVEYSEAVEKGCCTNADISDGCLTSGTDGIIEWDGLYPTLYYRITEVSAPEGYSLLEDPAFEGKLPNEDLTVSFTVVNARTFTLPETGAGSGIILRIVSLLAAIGCLGAGVIAYRKKRW
;
A
#
# COMPACT_ATOMS: atom_id res chain seq x y z
N PRO A 1 -11.23 -60.56 -32.33
CA PRO A 1 -10.12 -59.93 -31.60
C PRO A 1 -10.49 -58.48 -31.39
N GLY A 2 -10.80 -58.10 -30.12
CA GLY A 2 -11.22 -56.76 -29.77
C GLY A 2 -10.03 -55.84 -29.71
N HIS A 3 -10.08 -54.73 -30.47
CA HIS A 3 -9.11 -53.63 -30.36
C HIS A 3 -9.51 -52.74 -29.17
N THR A 4 -8.67 -52.69 -28.14
CA THR A 4 -8.82 -51.74 -27.04
C THR A 4 -8.16 -50.41 -27.44
N ALA A 5 -8.98 -49.40 -27.66
CA ALA A 5 -8.46 -48.05 -27.85
C ALA A 5 -8.04 -47.44 -26.48
N LYS A 6 -6.76 -47.11 -26.33
CA LYS A 6 -6.27 -46.34 -25.19
C LYS A 6 -6.42 -44.85 -25.50
N VAL A 7 -7.28 -44.16 -24.78
CA VAL A 7 -7.40 -42.69 -24.83
C VAL A 7 -6.67 -42.14 -23.65
N SER A 8 -5.67 -41.29 -23.89
CA SER A 8 -4.96 -40.54 -22.84
C SER A 8 -5.42 -39.10 -22.84
N PHE A 9 -5.89 -38.62 -21.71
CA PHE A 9 -6.23 -37.20 -21.51
C PHE A 9 -5.16 -36.57 -20.64
N THR A 10 -4.55 -35.53 -21.13
CA THR A 10 -3.62 -34.70 -20.35
C THR A 10 -4.31 -33.39 -20.05
N ASN A 11 -4.68 -33.17 -18.79
CA ASN A 11 -5.17 -31.87 -18.32
C ASN A 11 -3.96 -31.02 -17.92
N ALA A 12 -3.68 -29.98 -18.71
CA ALA A 12 -2.76 -28.93 -18.28
C ALA A 12 -3.54 -27.86 -17.50
N LEU A 13 -3.06 -27.52 -16.32
CA LEU A 13 -3.59 -26.37 -15.58
C LEU A 13 -3.31 -25.11 -16.41
N ARG A 14 -4.36 -24.34 -16.73
CA ARG A 14 -4.18 -23.04 -17.35
C ARG A 14 -3.70 -22.06 -16.27
N PRO A 15 -2.55 -21.39 -16.44
CA PRO A 15 -2.09 -20.41 -15.48
C PRO A 15 -3.00 -19.18 -15.50
N GLY A 16 -3.09 -18.54 -14.34
CA GLY A 16 -3.82 -17.30 -14.18
C GLY A 16 -2.91 -16.09 -14.18
N LYS A 17 -3.52 -14.92 -14.27
CA LYS A 17 -2.83 -13.63 -14.33
C LYS A 17 -3.55 -12.58 -13.49
N ILE A 18 -2.78 -11.72 -12.81
CA ILE A 18 -3.30 -10.51 -12.16
C ILE A 18 -2.51 -9.32 -12.70
N THR A 19 -3.22 -8.28 -13.13
CA THR A 19 -2.63 -7.03 -13.62
C THR A 19 -3.19 -5.84 -12.84
N ILE A 20 -2.31 -4.98 -12.34
CA ILE A 20 -2.66 -3.72 -11.70
C ILE A 20 -2.24 -2.57 -12.60
N GLN A 21 -3.13 -1.59 -12.77
CA GLN A 21 -2.81 -0.26 -13.27
C GLN A 21 -2.71 0.70 -12.09
N LYS A 22 -1.50 1.14 -11.76
CA LYS A 22 -1.25 2.08 -10.66
C LYS A 22 -1.33 3.52 -11.13
N VAL A 23 -2.24 4.30 -10.53
CA VAL A 23 -2.48 5.70 -10.91
C VAL A 23 -2.64 6.60 -9.69
N ASP A 24 -2.57 7.92 -9.93
CA ASP A 24 -3.02 8.93 -8.96
C ASP A 24 -4.54 9.21 -9.10
N MET A 25 -5.05 10.10 -8.25
CA MET A 25 -6.46 10.52 -8.26
C MET A 25 -6.90 11.24 -9.55
N TYR A 26 -5.97 11.62 -10.41
CA TYR A 26 -6.24 12.26 -11.72
C TYR A 26 -6.11 11.29 -12.88
N GLY A 27 -5.76 10.02 -12.61
CA GLY A 27 -5.56 8.98 -13.62
C GLY A 27 -4.16 8.97 -14.24
N ASN A 28 -3.19 9.72 -13.70
CA ASN A 28 -1.82 9.67 -14.17
C ASN A 28 -1.12 8.42 -13.62
N ASN A 29 -0.34 7.76 -14.46
CA ASN A 29 0.43 6.59 -14.07
C ASN A 29 1.43 6.91 -12.95
N LEU A 30 1.53 6.01 -11.98
CA LEU A 30 2.46 6.13 -10.86
C LEU A 30 3.53 5.05 -10.93
N GLN A 31 4.78 5.49 -11.05
CA GLN A 31 5.96 4.65 -10.96
C GLN A 31 6.45 4.54 -9.51
N GLY A 32 7.03 3.38 -9.15
CA GLY A 32 7.75 3.21 -7.89
C GLY A 32 6.89 2.69 -6.73
N ALA A 33 5.61 2.41 -6.94
CA ALA A 33 4.80 1.68 -5.97
C ALA A 33 5.24 0.21 -5.89
N LYS A 34 5.44 -0.32 -4.68
CA LYS A 34 5.81 -1.72 -4.46
C LYS A 34 4.65 -2.51 -3.90
N PHE A 35 4.40 -3.67 -4.49
CA PHE A 35 3.34 -4.58 -4.09
C PHE A 35 3.90 -5.96 -3.77
N LEU A 36 3.48 -6.50 -2.62
CA LEU A 36 3.73 -7.87 -2.20
C LEU A 36 2.57 -8.74 -2.69
N LEU A 37 2.88 -9.87 -3.34
CA LEU A 37 1.93 -10.93 -3.62
C LEU A 37 2.10 -12.04 -2.59
N GLU A 38 0.99 -12.44 -1.98
CA GLU A 38 0.91 -13.58 -1.09
C GLU A 38 -0.10 -14.60 -1.63
N TRP A 39 0.07 -15.85 -1.27
CA TRP A 39 -0.84 -16.92 -1.62
C TRP A 39 -1.32 -17.68 -0.38
N SER A 40 -2.45 -18.35 -0.50
CA SER A 40 -3.03 -19.19 0.54
C SER A 40 -3.85 -20.34 -0.08
N GLU A 41 -3.89 -21.48 0.59
CA GLU A 41 -4.75 -22.61 0.19
C GLU A 41 -6.19 -22.40 0.67
N ASP A 42 -6.37 -21.82 1.85
CA ASP A 42 -7.66 -21.73 2.54
C ASP A 42 -8.16 -20.27 2.76
N GLY A 43 -7.34 -19.27 2.42
CA GLY A 43 -7.63 -17.85 2.64
C GLY A 43 -7.39 -17.37 4.07
N SER A 44 -6.79 -18.19 4.94
CA SER A 44 -6.55 -17.85 6.35
C SER A 44 -5.07 -17.67 6.67
N LEU A 45 -4.22 -18.56 6.17
CA LEU A 45 -2.77 -18.50 6.34
C LEU A 45 -2.14 -18.04 5.03
N TRP A 46 -1.36 -16.95 5.11
CA TRP A 46 -0.78 -16.29 3.95
C TRP A 46 0.73 -16.45 3.92
N TRP A 47 1.26 -16.72 2.73
CA TRP A 47 2.67 -16.92 2.46
C TRP A 47 3.11 -16.01 1.34
N PRO A 48 4.20 -15.25 1.50
CA PRO A 48 4.74 -14.44 0.40
C PRO A 48 5.13 -15.36 -0.77
N VAL A 49 4.87 -14.90 -1.98
CA VAL A 49 5.37 -15.54 -3.19
C VAL A 49 6.83 -15.18 -3.34
N GLU A 50 7.72 -16.06 -2.87
CA GLU A 50 9.14 -15.90 -3.11
C GLU A 50 9.49 -16.26 -4.56
N TYR A 51 10.30 -15.44 -5.21
CA TYR A 51 10.61 -15.59 -6.64
C TYR A 51 11.13 -16.98 -7.00
N SER A 52 12.07 -17.55 -6.23
CA SER A 52 12.66 -18.85 -6.49
C SER A 52 11.64 -19.99 -6.40
N GLU A 53 10.80 -19.99 -5.39
CA GLU A 53 9.73 -21.00 -5.22
C GLU A 53 8.57 -20.78 -6.21
N ALA A 54 8.21 -19.54 -6.48
CA ALA A 54 7.15 -19.20 -7.42
C ALA A 54 7.49 -19.62 -8.85
N VAL A 55 8.75 -19.45 -9.28
CA VAL A 55 9.22 -19.91 -10.59
C VAL A 55 9.29 -21.44 -10.66
N GLU A 56 9.82 -22.12 -9.63
CA GLU A 56 9.89 -23.59 -9.58
C GLU A 56 8.49 -24.21 -9.61
N LYS A 57 7.52 -23.62 -8.91
CA LYS A 57 6.14 -24.07 -8.88
C LYS A 57 5.29 -23.54 -10.03
N GLY A 58 5.84 -22.67 -10.89
CA GLY A 58 5.11 -22.01 -11.98
C GLY A 58 4.05 -21.01 -11.49
N CYS A 59 4.19 -20.50 -10.25
CA CYS A 59 3.23 -19.57 -9.67
C CYS A 59 3.47 -18.11 -10.10
N CYS A 60 4.66 -17.79 -10.62
CA CYS A 60 5.01 -16.48 -11.13
C CYS A 60 6.14 -16.59 -12.16
N THR A 61 6.05 -15.88 -13.27
CA THR A 61 7.04 -15.89 -14.34
C THR A 61 7.83 -14.59 -14.47
N ASN A 62 7.50 -13.56 -13.68
CA ASN A 62 8.14 -12.26 -13.77
C ASN A 62 9.57 -12.27 -13.20
N ALA A 63 10.53 -11.79 -14.00
CA ALA A 63 11.94 -11.82 -13.68
C ALA A 63 12.40 -10.72 -12.70
N ASP A 64 11.56 -9.73 -12.41
CA ASP A 64 11.94 -8.50 -11.68
C ASP A 64 11.41 -8.46 -10.24
N ILE A 65 11.27 -9.64 -9.58
CA ILE A 65 10.84 -9.68 -8.18
C ILE A 65 12.05 -9.45 -7.26
N SER A 66 12.13 -8.26 -6.70
CA SER A 66 13.03 -7.92 -5.61
C SER A 66 12.28 -8.07 -4.29
N ASP A 67 12.80 -8.86 -3.35
CA ASP A 67 12.24 -9.07 -2.01
C ASP A 67 10.78 -9.59 -2.00
N GLY A 68 10.38 -10.40 -3.00
CA GLY A 68 9.01 -10.87 -3.14
C GLY A 68 8.01 -9.80 -3.62
N CYS A 69 8.49 -8.61 -3.97
CA CYS A 69 7.68 -7.49 -4.39
C CYS A 69 7.91 -7.13 -5.86
N LEU A 70 6.84 -6.75 -6.57
CA LEU A 70 6.93 -6.08 -7.86
C LEU A 70 6.77 -4.58 -7.69
N THR A 71 7.49 -3.83 -8.54
CA THR A 71 7.46 -2.36 -8.54
C THR A 71 6.80 -1.85 -9.82
N SER A 72 5.89 -0.87 -9.70
CA SER A 72 5.26 -0.26 -10.88
C SER A 72 6.27 0.49 -11.74
N GLY A 73 6.22 0.24 -13.06
CA GLY A 73 7.00 0.93 -14.06
C GLY A 73 6.48 2.34 -14.38
N THR A 74 7.09 2.97 -15.38
CA THR A 74 6.67 4.31 -15.88
C THR A 74 5.26 4.31 -16.48
N ASP A 75 4.77 3.15 -16.92
CA ASP A 75 3.41 2.92 -17.40
C ASP A 75 2.42 2.64 -16.27
N GLY A 76 2.89 2.53 -15.02
CA GLY A 76 2.10 2.19 -13.86
C GLY A 76 1.65 0.72 -13.81
N ILE A 77 2.11 -0.14 -14.71
CA ILE A 77 1.66 -1.53 -14.80
C ILE A 77 2.49 -2.43 -13.89
N ILE A 78 1.80 -3.33 -13.20
CA ILE A 78 2.35 -4.46 -12.47
C ILE A 78 1.58 -5.70 -12.89
N GLU A 79 2.30 -6.78 -13.22
CA GLU A 79 1.71 -8.01 -13.71
C GLU A 79 2.32 -9.22 -13.02
N TRP A 80 1.47 -10.10 -12.52
CA TRP A 80 1.83 -11.44 -12.04
C TRP A 80 1.21 -12.46 -12.97
N ASP A 81 2.03 -13.26 -13.58
CA ASP A 81 1.65 -14.33 -14.51
C ASP A 81 2.02 -15.70 -13.95
N GLY A 82 1.45 -16.76 -14.49
CA GLY A 82 1.75 -18.12 -14.04
C GLY A 82 1.08 -18.52 -12.72
N LEU A 83 0.01 -17.85 -12.31
CA LEU A 83 -0.67 -18.08 -11.04
C LEU A 83 -1.54 -19.35 -11.07
N TYR A 84 -1.58 -20.11 -9.95
CA TYR A 84 -2.43 -21.28 -9.81
C TYR A 84 -3.88 -20.88 -9.54
N PRO A 85 -4.85 -21.31 -10.37
CA PRO A 85 -6.26 -20.87 -10.24
C PRO A 85 -6.95 -21.35 -8.96
N THR A 86 -6.41 -22.39 -8.31
CA THR A 86 -7.03 -23.00 -7.12
C THR A 86 -6.68 -22.28 -5.82
N LEU A 87 -5.65 -21.43 -5.83
CA LEU A 87 -5.18 -20.72 -4.66
C LEU A 87 -5.91 -19.38 -4.46
N TYR A 88 -5.91 -18.92 -3.22
CA TYR A 88 -6.23 -17.53 -2.88
C TYR A 88 -4.99 -16.68 -3.04
N TYR A 89 -5.17 -15.45 -3.45
CA TYR A 89 -4.12 -14.45 -3.58
C TYR A 89 -4.49 -13.18 -2.81
N ARG A 90 -3.48 -12.58 -2.21
CA ARG A 90 -3.58 -11.27 -1.57
C ARG A 90 -2.47 -10.37 -2.10
N ILE A 91 -2.81 -9.14 -2.47
CA ILE A 91 -1.88 -8.15 -2.98
C ILE A 91 -1.94 -6.94 -2.07
N THR A 92 -0.82 -6.63 -1.43
CA THR A 92 -0.70 -5.50 -0.49
C THR A 92 0.33 -4.51 -1.01
N GLU A 93 0.00 -3.23 -1.01
CA GLU A 93 0.98 -2.18 -1.27
C GLU A 93 1.89 -2.04 -0.05
N VAL A 94 3.18 -2.31 -0.21
CA VAL A 94 4.17 -2.23 0.88
C VAL A 94 4.98 -0.93 0.85
N SER A 95 4.94 -0.22 -0.29
CA SER A 95 5.56 1.10 -0.43
C SER A 95 4.82 1.92 -1.47
N ALA A 96 4.34 3.08 -1.10
CA ALA A 96 3.79 4.05 -2.04
C ALA A 96 4.90 4.86 -2.72
N PRO A 97 4.65 5.43 -3.91
CA PRO A 97 5.57 6.39 -4.53
C PRO A 97 5.75 7.64 -3.64
N GLU A 98 6.89 8.32 -3.81
CA GLU A 98 7.18 9.55 -3.06
C GLU A 98 6.07 10.60 -3.24
N GLY A 99 5.59 11.16 -2.14
CA GLY A 99 4.51 12.15 -2.13
C GLY A 99 3.10 11.56 -2.17
N TYR A 100 2.95 10.25 -2.04
CA TYR A 100 1.67 9.56 -2.03
C TYR A 100 1.47 8.77 -0.73
N SER A 101 0.20 8.62 -0.31
CA SER A 101 -0.17 7.83 0.85
C SER A 101 -0.19 6.35 0.51
N LEU A 102 0.29 5.52 1.42
CA LEU A 102 0.17 4.07 1.35
C LEU A 102 -1.31 3.65 1.45
N LEU A 103 -1.70 2.57 0.79
CA LEU A 103 -3.00 1.93 1.00
C LEU A 103 -3.05 1.29 2.39
N GLU A 104 -4.18 1.45 3.08
CA GLU A 104 -4.41 0.83 4.40
C GLU A 104 -4.82 -0.64 4.28
N ASP A 105 -5.62 -0.97 3.25
CA ASP A 105 -6.14 -2.30 2.99
C ASP A 105 -5.44 -2.97 1.80
N PRO A 106 -5.47 -4.32 1.70
CA PRO A 106 -5.00 -5.03 0.52
C PRO A 106 -5.70 -4.53 -0.75
N ALA A 107 -4.93 -4.35 -1.83
CA ALA A 107 -5.46 -3.96 -3.12
C ALA A 107 -6.34 -5.05 -3.75
N PHE A 108 -6.06 -6.30 -3.41
CA PHE A 108 -6.82 -7.48 -3.84
C PHE A 108 -6.72 -8.58 -2.80
N GLU A 109 -7.83 -9.29 -2.56
CA GLU A 109 -7.86 -10.54 -1.81
C GLU A 109 -8.95 -11.44 -2.38
N GLY A 110 -8.59 -12.64 -2.83
CA GLY A 110 -9.55 -13.59 -3.38
C GLY A 110 -8.93 -14.65 -4.27
N LYS A 111 -9.79 -15.42 -4.93
CA LYS A 111 -9.42 -16.40 -5.97
C LYS A 111 -9.53 -15.77 -7.35
N LEU A 112 -8.78 -16.36 -8.29
CA LEU A 112 -8.97 -16.04 -9.70
C LEU A 112 -10.33 -16.57 -10.19
N PRO A 113 -11.01 -15.82 -11.10
CA PRO A 113 -12.26 -16.30 -11.71
C PRO A 113 -12.06 -17.62 -12.46
N ASN A 114 -12.99 -18.56 -12.33
CA ASN A 114 -12.86 -19.88 -12.94
C ASN A 114 -12.90 -19.87 -14.48
N GLU A 115 -13.54 -18.87 -15.08
CA GLU A 115 -13.75 -18.82 -16.53
C GLU A 115 -12.60 -18.12 -17.26
N ASP A 116 -12.11 -17.00 -16.73
CA ASP A 116 -11.11 -16.15 -17.42
C ASP A 116 -9.70 -16.27 -16.82
N LEU A 117 -9.56 -16.67 -15.57
CA LEU A 117 -8.29 -16.78 -14.85
C LEU A 117 -7.45 -15.47 -14.84
N THR A 118 -8.06 -14.36 -15.27
CA THR A 118 -7.42 -13.06 -15.38
C THR A 118 -8.17 -12.04 -14.53
N VAL A 119 -7.44 -11.30 -13.72
CA VAL A 119 -7.95 -10.17 -12.93
C VAL A 119 -7.18 -8.93 -13.33
N SER A 120 -7.90 -7.87 -13.69
CA SER A 120 -7.31 -6.56 -13.99
C SER A 120 -8.06 -5.46 -13.27
N PHE A 121 -7.35 -4.59 -12.55
CA PHE A 121 -7.96 -3.49 -11.82
C PHE A 121 -7.02 -2.31 -11.65
N THR A 122 -7.59 -1.16 -11.32
CA THR A 122 -6.86 0.08 -11.07
C THR A 122 -6.71 0.33 -9.57
N VAL A 123 -5.50 0.67 -9.16
CA VAL A 123 -5.16 1.06 -7.79
C VAL A 123 -4.77 2.52 -7.75
N VAL A 124 -5.49 3.30 -6.93
CA VAL A 124 -5.34 4.75 -6.83
C VAL A 124 -4.69 5.14 -5.52
N ASN A 125 -3.60 5.93 -5.55
CA ASN A 125 -3.07 6.57 -4.34
C ASN A 125 -3.39 8.06 -4.31
N ALA A 126 -3.76 8.54 -3.12
CA ALA A 126 -3.92 9.96 -2.84
C ALA A 126 -2.55 10.61 -2.57
N ARG A 127 -2.39 11.89 -2.92
CA ARG A 127 -1.21 12.65 -2.54
C ARG A 127 -1.19 12.93 -1.05
N THR A 128 -0.02 12.81 -0.43
CA THR A 128 0.19 13.29 0.93
C THR A 128 0.28 14.82 0.91
N PHE A 129 -0.55 15.47 1.73
CA PHE A 129 -0.44 16.90 1.97
C PHE A 129 0.39 17.12 3.23
N THR A 130 1.64 17.56 3.10
CA THR A 130 2.33 18.20 4.21
C THR A 130 1.75 19.61 4.33
N LEU A 131 1.01 19.86 5.40
CA LEU A 131 0.65 21.23 5.74
C LEU A 131 1.96 22.01 5.87
N PRO A 132 2.08 23.21 5.25
CA PRO A 132 3.21 24.08 5.54
C PRO A 132 3.23 24.24 7.07
N GLU A 133 4.38 23.99 7.69
CA GLU A 133 4.59 24.46 9.06
C GLU A 133 4.42 25.98 9.01
N THR A 134 3.22 26.46 9.27
CA THR A 134 3.01 27.84 9.65
C THR A 134 3.61 27.95 11.04
N GLY A 135 4.94 27.98 11.07
CA GLY A 135 5.72 28.26 12.24
C GLY A 135 5.53 29.73 12.67
N ALA A 136 4.34 30.02 13.15
CA ALA A 136 4.20 30.98 14.20
C ALA A 136 4.93 30.36 15.39
N GLY A 137 6.22 30.63 15.46
CA GLY A 137 7.09 30.04 16.44
C GLY A 137 6.44 30.11 17.80
N SER A 138 6.23 28.98 18.42
CA SER A 138 5.75 28.86 19.81
C SER A 138 6.50 29.79 20.77
N GLY A 139 7.66 30.27 20.37
CA GLY A 139 8.44 31.31 21.07
C GLY A 139 7.80 32.69 21.10
N ILE A 140 6.99 33.10 20.10
CA ILE A 140 6.31 34.40 20.13
C ILE A 140 5.10 34.37 21.05
N ILE A 141 4.31 33.29 20.97
CA ILE A 141 3.13 33.11 21.85
C ILE A 141 3.59 32.99 23.32
N LEU A 142 4.65 32.20 23.58
CA LEU A 142 5.20 32.07 24.93
C LEU A 142 5.75 33.41 25.48
N ARG A 143 6.37 34.23 24.63
CA ARG A 143 6.85 35.57 25.01
C ARG A 143 5.72 36.56 25.28
N ILE A 144 4.63 36.50 24.52
CA ILE A 144 3.45 37.35 24.76
C ILE A 144 2.75 36.94 26.07
N VAL A 145 2.57 35.64 26.32
CA VAL A 145 1.97 35.17 27.58
C VAL A 145 2.83 35.52 28.79
N SER A 146 4.16 35.39 28.71
CA SER A 146 5.07 35.78 29.80
C SER A 146 5.09 37.28 30.03
N LEU A 147 4.98 38.11 28.98
CA LEU A 147 4.90 39.56 29.12
C LEU A 147 3.60 40.01 29.78
N LEU A 148 2.47 39.42 29.44
CA LEU A 148 1.17 39.70 30.08
C LEU A 148 1.15 39.27 31.54
N ALA A 149 1.75 38.13 31.88
CA ALA A 149 1.89 37.68 33.27
C ALA A 149 2.75 38.64 34.11
N ALA A 150 3.84 39.16 33.55
CA ALA A 150 4.69 40.16 34.23
C ALA A 150 3.95 41.47 34.49
N ILE A 151 3.17 41.97 33.54
CA ILE A 151 2.34 43.17 33.71
C ILE A 151 1.24 42.94 34.75
N GLY A 152 0.61 41.76 34.78
CA GLY A 152 -0.39 41.38 35.77
C GLY A 152 0.18 41.36 37.20
N CYS A 153 1.37 40.83 37.40
CA CYS A 153 2.07 40.82 38.70
C CYS A 153 2.44 42.22 39.19
N LEU A 154 2.90 43.10 38.30
CA LEU A 154 3.20 44.50 38.65
C LEU A 154 1.93 45.29 39.04
N GLY A 155 0.83 45.05 38.31
CA GLY A 155 -0.49 45.65 38.61
C GLY A 155 -1.02 45.23 40.00
N ALA A 156 -0.93 43.95 40.33
CA ALA A 156 -1.35 43.43 41.63
C ALA A 156 -0.47 43.96 42.77
N GLY A 157 0.83 44.11 42.56
CA GLY A 157 1.75 44.66 43.55
C GLY A 157 1.43 46.11 43.87
N VAL A 158 1.09 46.95 42.89
CA VAL A 158 0.73 48.36 43.06
C VAL A 158 -0.61 48.49 43.84
N ILE A 159 -1.59 47.65 43.54
CA ILE A 159 -2.88 47.65 44.22
C ILE A 159 -2.71 47.23 45.71
N ALA A 160 -1.92 46.18 45.98
CA ALA A 160 -1.64 45.70 47.33
C ALA A 160 -0.86 46.74 48.15
N TYR A 161 0.09 47.49 47.54
CA TYR A 161 0.85 48.55 48.17
C TYR A 161 -0.04 49.74 48.54
N ARG A 162 -0.99 50.15 47.70
CA ARG A 162 -1.96 51.23 48.01
C ARG A 162 -2.92 50.86 49.14
N LYS A 163 -3.35 49.60 49.26
CA LYS A 163 -4.27 49.15 50.30
C LYS A 163 -3.65 49.12 51.71
N LYS A 164 -2.32 49.14 51.83
CA LYS A 164 -1.61 49.16 53.13
C LYS A 164 -1.37 50.56 53.68
N ARG A 165 -1.76 51.61 52.98
CA ARG A 165 -1.53 53.02 53.36
C ARG A 165 -2.78 53.78 53.87
N TRP A 166 -3.89 53.01 54.20
CA TRP A 166 -5.08 53.57 54.88
C TRP A 166 -5.29 52.86 56.19
#